data_d742945cc11954d4fd5f1a6c79648b75
#
_entry.id   d742945cc11954d4fd5f1a6c79648b75
#
_cell.length_a   1.000
_cell.length_b   1.000
_cell.length_c   1.000
_cell.angle_alpha   90.00
_cell.angle_beta   90.00
_cell.angle_gamma   90.00
#
_symmetry.space_group_name_H-M   'P 1'
#
loop_
_entity.id
_entity.type
_entity.pdbx_description
1 polymer ?
#
loop_
_entity_poly.entity_id
_entity_poly.type
_entity_poly.pdbx_seq_one_letter_code
_entity_poly.pdbx_strand_id
1 'polypeptide(L)'
;MIEAGPLWDAEPGSETFRLIAQAREIALQAGAYQPVIKLVIYESHLLCGIGQYERAAEVARQGIADAERHGLARTRGAFLAINVAEPLLYLGRWDEALDVAERALDLAPLWSTRCSLSILSGSIALARGDTVTAVRLAAASRAMLSGVRYEDQKNLPQVVLDIGLALATEGPAAAVAAATEALEQCDLSGSSPRYVWPVLVIAAAVARQAPGEAADALLCKLRTLVEKQEISGPVQRAWQLSYEAIDPRPDDGTSRAADAAARLAAADAAVAGWEAIDQPYPAALALVGAARVALSGGAPGRAAAAARLRRAAPIADRLGARPLAEEISALLPQAAGPSAGSATGPHQQRLGLTGRELEVLRLVTAGQSNREIATALFISPKTASVHVSNILGKLGAATRTEAAARAHALHLFDPADATR
;
A
#
# COMPACT_ATOMS: atom_id res chain seq x y z
N MET A 1 11.77 26.33 -27.45
CA MET A 1 10.79 25.96 -26.43
C MET A 1 9.83 25.01 -27.09
N ILE A 2 9.83 23.74 -26.73
CA ILE A 2 8.77 22.81 -27.10
C ILE A 2 7.64 23.17 -26.15
N GLU A 3 6.58 23.78 -26.64
CA GLU A 3 5.33 23.85 -25.89
C GLU A 3 4.88 22.42 -25.66
N ALA A 4 5.12 21.94 -24.44
CA ALA A 4 4.58 20.68 -23.99
C ALA A 4 3.07 20.90 -23.84
N GLY A 5 2.31 20.51 -24.85
CA GLY A 5 0.94 20.10 -24.63
C GLY A 5 0.90 19.04 -23.53
N PRO A 6 -0.23 18.69 -22.94
CA PRO A 6 -0.29 17.81 -21.79
C PRO A 6 0.46 16.50 -22.10
N LEU A 7 1.64 16.35 -21.48
CA LEU A 7 2.56 15.22 -21.66
C LEU A 7 2.00 13.90 -21.09
N TRP A 8 0.77 13.92 -20.62
CA TRP A 8 0.08 12.82 -19.95
C TRP A 8 -0.52 11.76 -20.89
N ASP A 9 -0.72 12.11 -22.17
CA ASP A 9 -1.34 11.21 -23.18
C ASP A 9 -0.32 10.35 -23.95
N ALA A 10 0.86 10.16 -23.37
CA ALA A 10 1.92 9.45 -24.06
C ALA A 10 1.77 7.94 -23.89
N GLU A 11 1.02 7.29 -24.78
CA GLU A 11 1.15 5.85 -24.97
C GLU A 11 2.57 5.48 -25.42
N PRO A 12 3.08 4.27 -25.03
CA PRO A 12 4.35 3.77 -25.56
C PRO A 12 4.28 3.70 -27.07
N GLY A 13 5.19 4.39 -27.75
CA GLY A 13 5.15 4.55 -29.21
C GLY A 13 4.53 5.85 -29.71
N SER A 14 4.02 6.70 -28.80
CA SER A 14 3.52 8.03 -29.16
C SER A 14 4.61 8.92 -29.76
N GLU A 15 4.17 10.00 -30.41
CA GLU A 15 5.03 11.05 -30.95
C GLU A 15 6.06 11.56 -29.92
N THR A 16 5.65 11.68 -28.65
CA THR A 16 6.51 12.14 -27.56
C THR A 16 7.73 11.25 -27.35
N PHE A 17 7.56 9.93 -27.28
CA PHE A 17 8.69 9.00 -27.13
C PHE A 17 9.58 8.98 -28.36
N ARG A 18 9.01 9.10 -29.55
CA ARG A 18 9.75 9.21 -30.80
C ARG A 18 10.63 10.47 -30.81
N LEU A 19 10.08 11.61 -30.42
CA LEU A 19 10.82 12.89 -30.34
C LEU A 19 11.94 12.82 -29.27
N ILE A 20 11.69 12.22 -28.12
CA ILE A 20 12.72 12.00 -27.10
C ILE A 20 13.88 11.15 -27.64
N ALA A 21 13.56 10.07 -28.35
CA ALA A 21 14.57 9.19 -28.95
C ALA A 21 15.42 9.92 -30.01
N GLN A 22 14.79 10.69 -30.91
CA GLN A 22 15.47 11.51 -31.90
C GLN A 22 16.35 12.59 -31.28
N ALA A 23 15.83 13.32 -30.28
CA ALA A 23 16.60 14.34 -29.58
C ALA A 23 17.82 13.74 -28.85
N ARG A 24 17.66 12.53 -28.27
CA ARG A 24 18.76 11.79 -27.63
C ARG A 24 19.84 11.41 -28.61
N GLU A 25 19.47 10.92 -29.79
CA GLU A 25 20.42 10.58 -30.84
C GLU A 25 21.23 11.80 -31.31
N ILE A 26 20.55 12.92 -31.59
CA ILE A 26 21.20 14.19 -31.96
C ILE A 26 22.18 14.66 -30.86
N ALA A 27 21.76 14.60 -29.61
CA ALA A 27 22.59 15.01 -28.48
C ALA A 27 23.81 14.10 -28.31
N LEU A 28 23.69 12.79 -28.53
CA LEU A 28 24.79 11.83 -28.53
C LEU A 28 25.81 12.12 -29.64
N GLN A 29 25.33 12.36 -30.85
CA GLN A 29 26.18 12.70 -32.01
C GLN A 29 26.96 14.01 -31.78
N ALA A 30 26.36 14.96 -31.06
CA ALA A 30 26.98 16.22 -30.66
C ALA A 30 27.90 16.11 -29.45
N GLY A 31 28.04 14.93 -28.80
CA GLY A 31 28.79 14.78 -27.56
C GLY A 31 28.18 15.52 -26.36
N ALA A 32 26.91 15.89 -26.44
CA ALA A 32 26.21 16.70 -25.44
C ALA A 32 25.55 15.83 -24.37
N TYR A 33 26.32 15.30 -23.44
CA TYR A 33 25.83 14.31 -22.44
C TYR A 33 24.82 14.86 -21.43
N GLN A 34 24.89 16.13 -21.07
CA GLN A 34 23.91 16.73 -20.16
C GLN A 34 22.47 16.74 -20.72
N PRO A 35 22.22 17.14 -21.99
CA PRO A 35 20.93 16.94 -22.65
C PRO A 35 20.52 15.48 -22.73
N VAL A 36 21.43 14.55 -23.03
CA VAL A 36 21.13 13.10 -23.09
C VAL A 36 20.52 12.64 -21.78
N ILE A 37 21.18 12.91 -20.66
CA ILE A 37 20.69 12.49 -19.33
C ILE A 37 19.38 13.18 -18.98
N LYS A 38 19.19 14.45 -19.37
CA LYS A 38 17.91 15.14 -19.19
C LYS A 38 16.77 14.46 -19.94
N LEU A 39 17.00 13.99 -21.15
CA LEU A 39 16.00 13.24 -21.92
C LEU A 39 15.69 11.88 -21.29
N VAL A 40 16.68 11.19 -20.72
CA VAL A 40 16.47 9.96 -19.95
C VAL A 40 15.61 10.22 -18.71
N ILE A 41 15.81 11.34 -18.02
CA ILE A 41 14.96 11.75 -16.89
C ILE A 41 13.51 11.91 -17.36
N TYR A 42 13.27 12.57 -18.47
CA TYR A 42 11.92 12.73 -19.01
C TYR A 42 11.30 11.40 -19.45
N GLU A 43 12.04 10.58 -20.18
CA GLU A 43 11.60 9.27 -20.65
C GLU A 43 11.18 8.38 -19.48
N SER A 44 12.02 8.23 -18.47
CA SER A 44 11.72 7.41 -17.29
C SER A 44 10.54 7.96 -16.48
N HIS A 45 10.41 9.28 -16.37
CA HIS A 45 9.27 9.93 -15.70
C HIS A 45 7.95 9.67 -16.43
N LEU A 46 7.93 9.80 -17.76
CA LEU A 46 6.75 9.52 -18.59
C LEU A 46 6.33 8.05 -18.49
N LEU A 47 7.29 7.13 -18.62
CA LEU A 47 7.04 5.68 -18.48
C LEU A 47 6.40 5.34 -17.12
N CYS A 48 6.90 5.96 -16.06
CA CYS A 48 6.32 5.80 -14.73
C CYS A 48 4.88 6.37 -14.66
N GLY A 49 4.61 7.51 -15.31
CA GLY A 49 3.29 8.15 -15.35
C GLY A 49 2.21 7.30 -16.03
N ILE A 50 2.60 6.49 -17.02
CA ILE A 50 1.70 5.58 -17.75
C ILE A 50 1.66 4.15 -17.20
N GLY A 51 2.31 3.89 -16.06
CA GLY A 51 2.29 2.58 -15.39
C GLY A 51 3.33 1.57 -15.89
N GLN A 52 4.27 1.98 -16.75
CA GLN A 52 5.37 1.11 -17.22
C GLN A 52 6.56 1.13 -16.25
N TYR A 53 6.35 0.68 -15.05
CA TYR A 53 7.27 0.85 -13.92
C TYR A 53 8.60 0.12 -14.10
N GLU A 54 8.60 -1.15 -14.56
CA GLU A 54 9.84 -1.90 -14.79
C GLU A 54 10.72 -1.19 -15.82
N ARG A 55 10.12 -0.77 -16.93
CA ARG A 55 10.83 -0.05 -17.99
C ARG A 55 11.32 1.32 -17.54
N ALA A 56 10.51 2.04 -16.74
CA ALA A 56 10.91 3.31 -16.15
C ALA A 56 12.16 3.16 -15.28
N ALA A 57 12.17 2.16 -14.40
CA ALA A 57 13.30 1.86 -13.53
C ALA A 57 14.55 1.44 -14.32
N GLU A 58 14.40 0.64 -15.38
CA GLU A 58 15.52 0.20 -16.24
C GLU A 58 16.16 1.38 -16.97
N VAL A 59 15.35 2.21 -17.65
CA VAL A 59 15.80 3.43 -18.33
C VAL A 59 16.53 4.36 -17.36
N ALA A 60 15.99 4.55 -16.16
CA ALA A 60 16.62 5.39 -15.14
C ALA A 60 17.95 4.80 -14.61
N ARG A 61 18.03 3.48 -14.38
CA ARG A 61 19.30 2.81 -13.98
C ARG A 61 20.38 2.98 -15.03
N GLN A 62 20.03 2.84 -16.30
CA GLN A 62 20.98 3.06 -17.38
C GLN A 62 21.46 4.50 -17.41
N GLY A 63 20.55 5.45 -17.18
CA GLY A 63 20.90 6.87 -17.06
C GLY A 63 21.82 7.20 -15.87
N ILE A 64 21.69 6.48 -14.73
CA ILE A 64 22.63 6.61 -13.60
C ILE A 64 24.03 6.19 -14.02
N ALA A 65 24.19 5.03 -14.66
CA ALA A 65 25.48 4.54 -15.15
C ALA A 65 26.11 5.51 -16.18
N ASP A 66 25.29 6.11 -17.03
CA ASP A 66 25.75 7.15 -17.97
C ASP A 66 26.19 8.42 -17.25
N ALA A 67 25.43 8.85 -16.23
CA ALA A 67 25.78 10.01 -15.42
C ALA A 67 27.09 9.82 -14.65
N GLU A 68 27.36 8.63 -14.14
CA GLU A 68 28.62 8.28 -13.47
C GLU A 68 29.81 8.37 -14.44
N ARG A 69 29.68 7.78 -15.65
CA ARG A 69 30.74 7.82 -16.68
C ARG A 69 31.10 9.24 -17.12
N HIS A 70 30.18 10.17 -17.00
CA HIS A 70 30.37 11.57 -17.41
C HIS A 70 30.53 12.56 -16.24
N GLY A 71 30.80 12.08 -15.01
CA GLY A 71 31.06 12.93 -13.86
C GLY A 71 29.82 13.66 -13.31
N LEU A 72 28.61 13.19 -13.65
CA LEU A 72 27.33 13.80 -13.26
C LEU A 72 26.61 13.01 -12.15
N ALA A 73 27.30 12.08 -11.48
CA ALA A 73 26.72 11.19 -10.47
C ALA A 73 25.96 11.94 -9.36
N ARG A 74 26.60 12.98 -8.76
CA ARG A 74 26.03 13.75 -7.64
C ARG A 74 24.83 14.63 -8.01
N THR A 75 24.68 14.96 -9.27
CA THR A 75 23.64 15.87 -9.76
C THR A 75 22.55 15.09 -10.50
N ARG A 76 22.80 14.75 -11.75
CA ARG A 76 21.81 14.06 -12.60
C ARG A 76 21.62 12.59 -12.22
N GLY A 77 22.72 11.91 -11.84
CA GLY A 77 22.65 10.52 -11.38
C GLY A 77 21.83 10.39 -10.09
N ALA A 78 22.11 11.24 -9.10
CA ALA A 78 21.34 11.27 -7.86
C ALA A 78 19.86 11.65 -8.09
N PHE A 79 19.55 12.51 -9.07
CA PHE A 79 18.17 12.80 -9.44
C PHE A 79 17.48 11.58 -10.07
N LEU A 80 18.17 10.86 -10.97
CA LEU A 80 17.66 9.64 -11.60
C LEU A 80 17.36 8.53 -10.58
N ALA A 81 18.02 8.56 -9.41
CA ALA A 81 17.70 7.63 -8.35
C ALA A 81 16.24 7.75 -7.87
N ILE A 82 15.64 8.94 -7.94
CA ILE A 82 14.19 9.12 -7.69
C ILE A 82 13.40 8.33 -8.73
N ASN A 83 13.78 8.45 -10.01
CA ASN A 83 13.11 7.79 -11.12
C ASN A 83 13.34 6.26 -11.16
N VAL A 84 14.28 5.74 -10.36
CA VAL A 84 14.41 4.29 -10.06
C VAL A 84 13.58 3.91 -8.84
N ALA A 85 13.71 4.67 -7.74
CA ALA A 85 13.09 4.31 -6.47
C ALA A 85 11.55 4.42 -6.51
N GLU A 86 11.01 5.41 -7.22
CA GLU A 86 9.56 5.61 -7.32
C GLU A 86 8.85 4.47 -8.06
N PRO A 87 9.29 4.01 -9.25
CA PRO A 87 8.73 2.81 -9.86
C PRO A 87 8.87 1.56 -9.00
N LEU A 88 10.00 1.39 -8.31
CA LEU A 88 10.20 0.26 -7.39
C LEU A 88 9.23 0.30 -6.19
N LEU A 89 8.91 1.49 -5.67
CA LEU A 89 7.87 1.68 -4.66
C LEU A 89 6.53 1.16 -5.17
N TYR A 90 6.13 1.53 -6.39
CA TYR A 90 4.87 1.11 -6.99
C TYR A 90 4.81 -0.40 -7.26
N LEU A 91 5.91 -1.01 -7.71
CA LEU A 91 6.04 -2.45 -7.90
C LEU A 91 6.10 -3.26 -6.59
N GLY A 92 6.12 -2.60 -5.43
CA GLY A 92 6.26 -3.26 -4.14
C GLY A 92 7.67 -3.79 -3.86
N ARG A 93 8.69 -3.37 -4.61
CA ARG A 93 10.10 -3.71 -4.40
C ARG A 93 10.74 -2.72 -3.42
N TRP A 94 10.17 -2.63 -2.23
CA TRP A 94 10.45 -1.56 -1.26
C TRP A 94 11.89 -1.60 -0.73
N ASP A 95 12.47 -2.78 -0.52
CA ASP A 95 13.86 -2.88 -0.05
C ASP A 95 14.82 -2.33 -1.11
N GLU A 96 14.60 -2.69 -2.39
CA GLU A 96 15.41 -2.14 -3.48
C GLU A 96 15.23 -0.63 -3.65
N ALA A 97 14.02 -0.11 -3.47
CA ALA A 97 13.76 1.33 -3.51
C ALA A 97 14.53 2.07 -2.40
N LEU A 98 14.54 1.51 -1.18
CA LEU A 98 15.30 2.07 -0.05
C LEU A 98 16.81 1.99 -0.28
N ASP A 99 17.32 0.88 -0.80
CA ASP A 99 18.75 0.73 -1.14
C ASP A 99 19.21 1.76 -2.19
N VAL A 100 18.36 2.03 -3.20
CA VAL A 100 18.63 3.06 -4.20
C VAL A 100 18.63 4.45 -3.59
N ALA A 101 17.65 4.73 -2.72
CA ALA A 101 17.54 6.01 -2.03
C ALA A 101 18.75 6.27 -1.11
N GLU A 102 19.18 5.29 -0.32
CA GLU A 102 20.32 5.38 0.58
C GLU A 102 21.61 5.68 -0.19
N ARG A 103 21.92 4.89 -1.21
CA ARG A 103 23.11 5.13 -2.06
C ARG A 103 23.10 6.52 -2.71
N ALA A 104 21.94 7.01 -3.12
CA ALA A 104 21.84 8.34 -3.70
C ALA A 104 22.04 9.45 -2.64
N LEU A 105 21.57 9.23 -1.41
CA LEU A 105 21.75 10.17 -0.29
C LEU A 105 23.21 10.26 0.17
N ASP A 106 23.98 9.16 0.08
CA ASP A 106 25.42 9.13 0.39
C ASP A 106 26.24 10.03 -0.54
N LEU A 107 25.74 10.28 -1.75
CA LEU A 107 26.36 11.24 -2.68
C LEU A 107 26.17 12.72 -2.27
N ALA A 108 25.51 13.00 -1.15
CA ALA A 108 25.11 14.34 -0.71
C ALA A 108 24.45 15.18 -1.83
N PRO A 109 23.32 14.73 -2.36
CA PRO A 109 22.65 15.35 -3.50
C PRO A 109 22.08 16.72 -3.14
N LEU A 110 21.57 17.43 -4.16
CA LEU A 110 20.84 18.69 -3.98
C LEU A 110 19.62 18.46 -3.08
N TRP A 111 19.22 19.53 -2.38
CA TRP A 111 18.09 19.49 -1.44
C TRP A 111 16.80 18.90 -2.06
N SER A 112 16.53 19.21 -3.34
CA SER A 112 15.32 18.74 -4.04
C SER A 112 15.28 17.21 -4.20
N THR A 113 16.41 16.59 -4.53
CA THR A 113 16.54 15.13 -4.60
C THR A 113 16.43 14.51 -3.22
N ARG A 114 17.09 15.09 -2.22
CA ARG A 114 17.00 14.64 -0.83
C ARG A 114 15.57 14.68 -0.31
N CYS A 115 14.84 15.76 -0.61
CA CYS A 115 13.44 15.92 -0.24
C CYS A 115 12.58 14.77 -0.81
N SER A 116 12.63 14.53 -2.13
CA SER A 116 11.84 13.48 -2.77
C SER A 116 12.17 12.08 -2.25
N LEU A 117 13.46 11.77 -2.04
CA LEU A 117 13.87 10.48 -1.47
C LEU A 117 13.44 10.32 -0.01
N SER A 118 13.44 11.42 0.78
CA SER A 118 12.94 11.40 2.16
C SER A 118 11.43 11.13 2.22
N ILE A 119 10.64 11.75 1.33
CA ILE A 119 9.19 11.51 1.24
C ILE A 119 8.92 10.04 0.85
N LEU A 120 9.61 9.53 -0.16
CA LEU A 120 9.47 8.14 -0.61
C LEU A 120 9.81 7.15 0.51
N SER A 121 10.96 7.32 1.16
CA SER A 121 11.38 6.45 2.27
C SER A 121 10.45 6.57 3.47
N GLY A 122 9.94 7.77 3.76
CA GLY A 122 8.93 8.00 4.79
C GLY A 122 7.60 7.28 4.50
N SER A 123 7.17 7.27 3.23
CA SER A 123 5.96 6.56 2.81
C SER A 123 6.11 5.05 2.97
N ILE A 124 7.27 4.47 2.63
CA ILE A 124 7.56 3.05 2.86
C ILE A 124 7.58 2.75 4.37
N ALA A 125 8.25 3.58 5.17
CA ALA A 125 8.32 3.41 6.62
C ALA A 125 6.92 3.42 7.25
N LEU A 126 6.07 4.37 6.84
CA LEU A 126 4.67 4.45 7.30
C LEU A 126 3.89 3.20 6.90
N ALA A 127 3.97 2.75 5.66
CA ALA A 127 3.29 1.55 5.18
C ALA A 127 3.76 0.27 5.90
N ARG A 128 5.02 0.24 6.35
CA ARG A 128 5.58 -0.83 7.20
C ARG A 128 5.26 -0.68 8.69
N GLY A 129 4.61 0.43 9.10
CA GLY A 129 4.29 0.72 10.49
C GLY A 129 5.49 1.19 11.32
N ASP A 130 6.58 1.64 10.69
CA ASP A 130 7.67 2.37 11.35
C ASP A 130 7.34 3.86 11.41
N THR A 131 6.43 4.21 12.31
CA THR A 131 5.96 5.59 12.49
C THR A 131 7.06 6.53 12.95
N VAL A 132 8.04 6.05 13.72
CA VAL A 132 9.17 6.87 14.21
C VAL A 132 10.02 7.35 13.05
N THR A 133 10.44 6.46 12.17
CA THR A 133 11.20 6.81 10.97
C THR A 133 10.36 7.68 10.03
N ALA A 134 9.08 7.36 9.83
CA ALA A 134 8.20 8.11 8.96
C ALA A 134 8.02 9.57 9.43
N VAL A 135 7.77 9.80 10.74
CA VAL A 135 7.66 11.14 11.34
C VAL A 135 8.96 11.94 11.14
N ARG A 136 10.11 11.32 11.41
CA ARG A 136 11.42 11.97 11.25
C ARG A 136 11.66 12.41 9.80
N LEU A 137 11.39 11.54 8.84
CA LEU A 137 11.58 11.81 7.41
C LEU A 137 10.59 12.85 6.89
N ALA A 138 9.32 12.79 7.29
CA ALA A 138 8.31 13.77 6.94
C ALA A 138 8.63 15.16 7.50
N ALA A 139 9.13 15.25 8.73
CA ALA A 139 9.57 16.53 9.32
C ALA A 139 10.77 17.12 8.55
N ALA A 140 11.73 16.28 8.18
CA ALA A 140 12.90 16.71 7.41
C ALA A 140 12.50 17.22 6.00
N SER A 141 11.62 16.52 5.29
CA SER A 141 11.15 16.95 3.97
C SER A 141 10.26 18.21 4.04
N ARG A 142 9.38 18.35 5.03
CA ARG A 142 8.63 19.60 5.26
C ARG A 142 9.54 20.79 5.50
N ALA A 143 10.60 20.64 6.29
CA ALA A 143 11.56 21.71 6.51
C ALA A 143 12.26 22.11 5.20
N MET A 144 12.57 21.16 4.30
CA MET A 144 13.14 21.44 2.98
C MET A 144 12.14 22.11 2.01
N LEU A 145 10.85 21.85 2.15
CA LEU A 145 9.81 22.47 1.33
C LEU A 145 9.40 23.87 1.80
N SER A 146 9.72 24.20 3.05
CA SER A 146 9.38 25.52 3.62
C SER A 146 10.15 26.64 2.90
N GLY A 147 9.41 27.61 2.39
CA GLY A 147 9.98 28.79 1.74
C GLY A 147 10.47 28.59 0.30
N VAL A 148 10.24 27.42 -0.29
CA VAL A 148 10.54 27.17 -1.71
C VAL A 148 9.27 27.24 -2.56
N ARG A 149 9.46 27.40 -3.88
CA ARG A 149 8.35 27.40 -4.82
C ARG A 149 7.63 26.04 -4.78
N TYR A 150 6.28 26.10 -4.78
CA TYR A 150 5.43 24.92 -4.85
C TYR A 150 5.72 24.09 -6.11
N GLU A 151 5.85 22.79 -5.94
CA GLU A 151 6.02 21.81 -7.01
C GLU A 151 5.18 20.56 -6.69
N ASP A 152 4.20 20.23 -7.53
CA ASP A 152 3.27 19.09 -7.34
C ASP A 152 3.98 17.81 -6.96
N GLN A 153 5.04 17.48 -7.70
CA GLN A 153 5.81 16.23 -7.53
C GLN A 153 6.49 16.08 -6.16
N LYS A 154 6.51 17.11 -5.33
CA LYS A 154 7.05 17.08 -3.96
C LYS A 154 5.97 17.38 -2.93
N ASN A 155 5.21 18.44 -3.14
CA ASN A 155 4.22 18.90 -2.17
C ASN A 155 3.04 17.92 -2.02
N LEU A 156 2.52 17.37 -3.11
CA LEU A 156 1.38 16.46 -3.02
C LEU A 156 1.74 15.08 -2.43
N PRO A 157 2.88 14.43 -2.76
CA PRO A 157 3.34 13.26 -2.01
C PRO A 157 3.63 13.53 -0.54
N GLN A 158 4.12 14.75 -0.18
CA GLN A 158 4.27 15.14 1.23
C GLN A 158 2.89 15.22 1.92
N VAL A 159 1.90 15.81 1.29
CA VAL A 159 0.52 15.86 1.82
C VAL A 159 -0.04 14.46 2.07
N VAL A 160 0.15 13.52 1.13
CA VAL A 160 -0.26 12.11 1.32
C VAL A 160 0.41 11.48 2.54
N LEU A 161 1.72 11.70 2.70
CA LEU A 161 2.48 11.21 3.85
C LEU A 161 1.98 11.84 5.16
N ASP A 162 1.72 13.14 5.18
CA ASP A 162 1.27 13.87 6.37
C ASP A 162 -0.13 13.44 6.82
N ILE A 163 -1.08 13.26 5.89
CA ILE A 163 -2.41 12.73 6.20
C ILE A 163 -2.31 11.31 6.75
N GLY A 164 -1.48 10.46 6.12
CA GLY A 164 -1.26 9.09 6.59
C GLY A 164 -0.62 9.02 7.98
N LEU A 165 0.31 9.93 8.28
CA LEU A 165 0.93 10.05 9.62
C LEU A 165 -0.09 10.51 10.66
N ALA A 166 -0.88 11.55 10.38
CA ALA A 166 -1.93 11.99 11.28
C ALA A 166 -2.92 10.86 11.60
N LEU A 167 -3.29 10.06 10.58
CA LEU A 167 -4.12 8.87 10.79
C LEU A 167 -3.46 7.86 11.72
N ALA A 168 -2.18 7.57 11.51
CA ALA A 168 -1.46 6.52 12.23
C ALA A 168 -1.10 6.92 13.68
N THR A 169 -0.88 8.21 13.96
CA THR A 169 -0.39 8.70 15.27
C THR A 169 -1.45 9.36 16.12
N GLU A 170 -2.44 10.02 15.50
CA GLU A 170 -3.43 10.85 16.18
C GLU A 170 -4.87 10.40 15.90
N GLY A 171 -5.05 9.59 14.87
CA GLY A 171 -6.32 8.99 14.50
C GLY A 171 -7.13 9.73 13.44
N PRO A 172 -8.33 9.20 13.10
CA PRO A 172 -9.08 9.65 11.93
C PRO A 172 -9.50 11.12 11.96
N ALA A 173 -9.84 11.68 13.11
CA ALA A 173 -10.26 13.08 13.24
C ALA A 173 -9.10 14.06 12.89
N ALA A 174 -7.90 13.77 13.38
CA ALA A 174 -6.70 14.56 13.04
C ALA A 174 -6.35 14.44 11.56
N ALA A 175 -6.49 13.25 10.99
CA ALA A 175 -6.27 13.03 9.56
C ALA A 175 -7.26 13.80 8.68
N VAL A 176 -8.54 13.93 9.09
CA VAL A 176 -9.53 14.78 8.41
C VAL A 176 -9.12 16.25 8.48
N ALA A 177 -8.67 16.73 9.64
CA ALA A 177 -8.19 18.10 9.80
C ALA A 177 -6.98 18.38 8.90
N ALA A 178 -5.98 17.47 8.89
CA ALA A 178 -4.81 17.57 8.01
C ALA A 178 -5.18 17.58 6.52
N ALA A 179 -6.11 16.73 6.10
CA ALA A 179 -6.59 16.69 4.73
C ALA A 179 -7.33 17.99 4.34
N THR A 180 -8.14 18.52 5.24
CA THR A 180 -8.88 19.79 5.01
C THR A 180 -7.92 20.96 4.86
N GLU A 181 -6.95 21.09 5.78
CA GLU A 181 -5.92 22.13 5.73
C GLU A 181 -5.09 22.05 4.44
N ALA A 182 -4.65 20.84 4.05
CA ALA A 182 -3.89 20.64 2.82
C ALA A 182 -4.67 21.10 1.57
N LEU A 183 -5.98 20.79 1.49
CA LEU A 183 -6.83 21.21 0.38
C LEU A 183 -7.18 22.70 0.40
N GLU A 184 -6.96 23.40 1.50
CA GLU A 184 -7.07 24.87 1.59
C GLU A 184 -5.78 25.56 1.14
N GLN A 185 -4.63 24.93 1.41
CA GLN A 185 -3.32 25.48 1.09
C GLN A 185 -2.85 25.15 -0.33
N CYS A 186 -3.32 24.06 -0.92
CA CYS A 186 -2.93 23.59 -2.25
C CYS A 186 -4.03 23.91 -3.29
N ASP A 187 -3.70 24.69 -4.30
CA ASP A 187 -4.55 24.78 -5.49
C ASP A 187 -4.27 23.56 -6.39
N LEU A 188 -5.23 22.63 -6.40
CA LEU A 188 -5.14 21.41 -7.22
C LEU A 188 -5.58 21.65 -8.68
N SER A 189 -6.09 22.87 -9.01
CA SER A 189 -6.47 23.21 -10.37
C SER A 189 -5.22 23.39 -11.23
N GLY A 190 -5.07 22.57 -12.27
CA GLY A 190 -3.87 22.59 -13.13
C GLY A 190 -2.70 21.75 -12.59
N SER A 191 -2.83 21.13 -11.42
CA SER A 191 -1.86 20.16 -10.91
C SER A 191 -1.96 18.84 -11.68
N SER A 192 -0.82 18.13 -11.78
CA SER A 192 -0.75 16.83 -12.47
C SER A 192 -1.67 15.79 -11.82
N PRO A 193 -2.60 15.17 -12.58
CA PRO A 193 -3.49 14.12 -12.07
C PRO A 193 -2.75 12.97 -11.38
N ARG A 194 -1.51 12.68 -11.79
CA ARG A 194 -0.64 11.67 -11.17
C ARG A 194 -0.45 11.90 -9.67
N TYR A 195 -0.31 13.15 -9.25
CA TYR A 195 -0.05 13.51 -7.85
C TYR A 195 -1.32 13.92 -7.10
N VAL A 196 -2.35 14.36 -7.83
CA VAL A 196 -3.64 14.77 -7.25
C VAL A 196 -4.43 13.55 -6.77
N TRP A 197 -4.56 12.51 -7.59
CA TRP A 197 -5.38 11.34 -7.28
C TRP A 197 -5.04 10.67 -5.94
N PRO A 198 -3.77 10.43 -5.57
CA PRO A 198 -3.43 9.88 -4.25
C PRO A 198 -3.95 10.73 -3.10
N VAL A 199 -3.92 12.06 -3.21
CA VAL A 199 -4.45 12.99 -2.19
C VAL A 199 -5.96 12.83 -2.06
N LEU A 200 -6.69 12.82 -3.18
CA LEU A 200 -8.15 12.68 -3.19
C LEU A 200 -8.60 11.37 -2.54
N VAL A 201 -7.91 10.27 -2.85
CA VAL A 201 -8.25 8.93 -2.34
C VAL A 201 -7.96 8.82 -0.86
N ILE A 202 -6.79 9.27 -0.36
CA ILE A 202 -6.48 9.20 1.07
C ILE A 202 -7.40 10.13 1.88
N ALA A 203 -7.70 11.33 1.38
CA ALA A 203 -8.61 12.27 2.03
C ALA A 203 -10.04 11.69 2.15
N ALA A 204 -10.55 11.05 1.09
CA ALA A 204 -11.83 10.35 1.15
C ALA A 204 -11.82 9.17 2.13
N ALA A 205 -10.71 8.40 2.15
CA ALA A 205 -10.58 7.24 3.04
C ALA A 205 -10.58 7.65 4.52
N VAL A 206 -9.90 8.73 4.90
CA VAL A 206 -9.90 9.22 6.28
C VAL A 206 -11.24 9.85 6.67
N ALA A 207 -11.90 10.58 5.75
CA ALA A 207 -13.23 11.14 5.99
C ALA A 207 -14.27 10.05 6.28
N ARG A 208 -14.19 8.91 5.60
CA ARG A 208 -15.09 7.76 5.85
C ARG A 208 -14.82 7.03 7.17
N GLN A 209 -13.64 7.23 7.76
CA GLN A 209 -13.29 6.66 9.08
C GLN A 209 -13.71 7.55 10.27
N ALA A 210 -13.94 8.84 10.04
CA ALA A 210 -14.33 9.82 11.08
C ALA A 210 -15.63 10.54 10.69
N PRO A 211 -16.78 9.88 10.71
CA PRO A 211 -18.04 10.50 10.30
C PRO A 211 -18.37 11.70 11.19
N GLY A 212 -18.84 12.79 10.57
CA GLY A 212 -19.22 14.04 11.23
C GLY A 212 -19.16 15.22 10.25
N GLU A 213 -19.58 16.39 10.70
CA GLU A 213 -19.74 17.60 9.85
C GLU A 213 -18.46 17.95 9.06
N ALA A 214 -17.29 17.89 9.70
CA ALA A 214 -16.02 18.17 9.04
C ALA A 214 -15.71 17.15 7.93
N ALA A 215 -15.98 15.88 8.16
CA ALA A 215 -15.79 14.84 7.16
C ALA A 215 -16.78 14.96 5.99
N ASP A 216 -18.03 15.30 6.27
CA ASP A 216 -19.06 15.51 5.25
C ASP A 216 -18.71 16.71 4.38
N ALA A 217 -18.24 17.82 4.98
CA ALA A 217 -17.75 18.98 4.25
C ALA A 217 -16.54 18.66 3.36
N LEU A 218 -15.58 17.87 3.90
CA LEU A 218 -14.42 17.38 3.14
C LEU A 218 -14.87 16.55 1.94
N LEU A 219 -15.76 15.56 2.12
CA LEU A 219 -16.29 14.74 1.04
C LEU A 219 -17.00 15.55 -0.03
N CYS A 220 -17.77 16.57 0.35
CA CYS A 220 -18.42 17.47 -0.60
C CYS A 220 -17.39 18.21 -1.48
N LYS A 221 -16.33 18.74 -0.87
CA LYS A 221 -15.21 19.39 -1.58
C LYS A 221 -14.48 18.43 -2.51
N LEU A 222 -14.21 17.18 -2.05
CA LEU A 222 -13.54 16.15 -2.83
C LEU A 222 -14.33 15.76 -4.08
N ARG A 223 -15.64 15.60 -4.00
CA ARG A 223 -16.50 15.29 -5.16
C ARG A 223 -16.35 16.33 -6.26
N THR A 224 -16.36 17.61 -5.92
CA THR A 224 -16.15 18.71 -6.87
C THR A 224 -14.76 18.69 -7.51
N LEU A 225 -13.73 18.27 -6.74
CA LEU A 225 -12.36 18.15 -7.25
C LEU A 225 -12.20 16.94 -8.18
N VAL A 226 -12.80 15.80 -7.82
CA VAL A 226 -12.76 14.56 -8.63
C VAL A 226 -13.39 14.76 -10.00
N GLU A 227 -14.50 15.51 -10.09
CA GLU A 227 -15.17 15.79 -11.37
C GLU A 227 -14.30 16.56 -12.37
N LYS A 228 -13.31 17.30 -11.88
CA LYS A 228 -12.38 18.09 -12.68
C LYS A 228 -11.12 17.31 -13.09
N GLN A 229 -10.93 16.09 -12.56
CA GLN A 229 -9.73 15.33 -12.85
C GLN A 229 -9.84 14.60 -14.18
N GLU A 230 -8.80 14.73 -14.99
CA GLU A 230 -8.64 13.98 -16.23
C GLU A 230 -8.22 12.53 -15.95
N ILE A 231 -8.71 11.62 -16.76
CA ILE A 231 -8.36 10.20 -16.75
C ILE A 231 -7.56 9.93 -18.02
N SER A 232 -6.26 10.12 -17.93
CA SER A 232 -5.36 10.01 -19.07
C SER A 232 -4.72 8.63 -19.26
N GLY A 233 -5.03 7.67 -18.37
CA GLY A 233 -4.42 6.34 -18.49
C GLY A 233 -4.86 5.35 -17.42
N PRO A 234 -4.28 4.14 -17.43
CA PRO A 234 -4.68 3.05 -16.53
C PRO A 234 -4.42 3.38 -15.05
N VAL A 235 -3.37 4.15 -14.74
CA VAL A 235 -3.04 4.57 -13.36
C VAL A 235 -4.13 5.47 -12.80
N GLN A 236 -4.53 6.53 -13.53
CA GLN A 236 -5.59 7.44 -13.11
C GLN A 236 -6.94 6.73 -13.04
N ARG A 237 -7.19 5.79 -13.96
CA ARG A 237 -8.41 4.97 -13.92
C ARG A 237 -8.48 4.09 -12.66
N ALA A 238 -7.38 3.47 -12.26
CA ALA A 238 -7.32 2.66 -11.05
C ALA A 238 -7.55 3.51 -9.78
N TRP A 239 -6.99 4.73 -9.74
CA TRP A 239 -7.26 5.69 -8.66
C TRP A 239 -8.72 6.15 -8.62
N GLN A 240 -9.31 6.47 -9.77
CA GLN A 240 -10.72 6.84 -9.87
C GLN A 240 -11.62 5.74 -9.30
N LEU A 241 -11.41 4.51 -9.73
CA LEU A 241 -12.17 3.35 -9.24
C LEU A 241 -11.98 3.14 -7.72
N SER A 242 -10.76 3.39 -7.21
CA SER A 242 -10.50 3.34 -5.77
C SER A 242 -11.27 4.43 -5.01
N TYR A 243 -11.38 5.64 -5.58
CA TYR A 243 -12.19 6.71 -5.01
C TYR A 243 -13.68 6.34 -5.02
N GLU A 244 -14.20 5.87 -6.15
CA GLU A 244 -15.61 5.45 -6.31
C GLU A 244 -16.01 4.32 -5.34
N ALA A 245 -15.07 3.42 -5.02
CA ALA A 245 -15.28 2.39 -4.01
C ALA A 245 -15.42 2.96 -2.58
N ILE A 246 -14.75 4.09 -2.30
CA ILE A 246 -14.79 4.75 -0.99
C ILE A 246 -15.99 5.68 -0.88
N ASP A 247 -16.21 6.53 -1.88
CA ASP A 247 -17.26 7.56 -1.92
C ASP A 247 -17.97 7.53 -3.27
N PRO A 248 -18.94 6.61 -3.48
CA PRO A 248 -19.70 6.55 -4.71
C PRO A 248 -20.52 7.82 -4.89
N ARG A 249 -20.79 8.20 -6.14
CA ARG A 249 -21.72 9.31 -6.43
C ARG A 249 -23.07 8.98 -5.83
N PRO A 250 -23.69 9.93 -5.12
CA PRO A 250 -25.07 9.75 -4.68
C PRO A 250 -25.93 9.63 -5.93
N ASP A 251 -26.58 8.51 -6.10
CA ASP A 251 -27.61 8.34 -7.10
C ASP A 251 -28.94 8.69 -6.42
N ASP A 252 -29.62 9.75 -6.89
CA ASP A 252 -30.85 10.28 -6.27
C ASP A 252 -31.95 9.21 -6.34
N GLY A 253 -32.04 8.39 -5.30
CA GLY A 253 -33.10 7.39 -5.15
C GLY A 253 -32.64 5.93 -5.06
N THR A 254 -31.35 5.63 -5.08
CA THR A 254 -30.87 4.23 -4.91
C THR A 254 -30.98 3.74 -3.48
N SER A 255 -31.31 2.44 -3.33
CA SER A 255 -31.34 1.81 -2.02
C SER A 255 -29.93 1.61 -1.47
N ARG A 256 -29.79 1.56 -0.12
CA ARG A 256 -28.51 1.28 0.55
C ARG A 256 -27.83 -0.03 0.07
N ALA A 257 -28.62 -0.98 -0.41
CA ALA A 257 -28.13 -2.23 -0.96
C ALA A 257 -27.52 -2.04 -2.37
N ALA A 258 -28.12 -1.18 -3.20
CA ALA A 258 -27.57 -0.83 -4.52
C ALA A 258 -26.26 -0.05 -4.40
N ASP A 259 -26.15 0.87 -3.43
CA ASP A 259 -24.92 1.56 -3.10
C ASP A 259 -23.80 0.58 -2.70
N ALA A 260 -24.09 -0.39 -1.83
CA ALA A 260 -23.11 -1.38 -1.42
C ALA A 260 -22.65 -2.27 -2.60
N ALA A 261 -23.55 -2.64 -3.49
CA ALA A 261 -23.22 -3.40 -4.69
C ALA A 261 -22.35 -2.60 -5.66
N ALA A 262 -22.67 -1.33 -5.88
CA ALA A 262 -21.88 -0.41 -6.72
C ALA A 262 -20.46 -0.20 -6.16
N ARG A 263 -20.34 0.02 -4.86
CA ARG A 263 -19.04 0.15 -4.17
C ARG A 263 -18.22 -1.12 -4.28
N LEU A 264 -18.83 -2.28 -4.15
CA LEU A 264 -18.14 -3.55 -4.27
C LEU A 264 -17.64 -3.78 -5.71
N ALA A 265 -18.46 -3.45 -6.70
CA ALA A 265 -18.09 -3.53 -8.11
C ALA A 265 -16.94 -2.57 -8.45
N ALA A 266 -16.99 -1.33 -7.95
CA ALA A 266 -15.90 -0.36 -8.12
C ALA A 266 -14.60 -0.83 -7.45
N ALA A 267 -14.69 -1.40 -6.24
CA ALA A 267 -13.54 -1.95 -5.54
C ALA A 267 -12.91 -3.15 -6.27
N ASP A 268 -13.72 -4.06 -6.81
CA ASP A 268 -13.22 -5.18 -7.59
C ASP A 268 -12.59 -4.71 -8.92
N ALA A 269 -13.16 -3.70 -9.56
CA ALA A 269 -12.59 -3.07 -10.74
C ALA A 269 -11.27 -2.34 -10.42
N ALA A 270 -11.17 -1.67 -9.26
CA ALA A 270 -9.93 -1.07 -8.78
C ALA A 270 -8.84 -2.13 -8.56
N VAL A 271 -9.17 -3.26 -7.92
CA VAL A 271 -8.24 -4.40 -7.76
C VAL A 271 -7.69 -4.84 -9.11
N ALA A 272 -8.57 -5.10 -10.08
CA ALA A 272 -8.15 -5.52 -11.42
C ALA A 272 -7.29 -4.44 -12.13
N GLY A 273 -7.62 -3.17 -11.96
CA GLY A 273 -6.83 -2.06 -12.48
C GLY A 273 -5.43 -2.00 -11.89
N TRP A 274 -5.28 -2.16 -10.58
CA TRP A 274 -3.98 -2.17 -9.90
C TRP A 274 -3.14 -3.40 -10.24
N GLU A 275 -3.77 -4.57 -10.38
CA GLU A 275 -3.11 -5.81 -10.82
C GLU A 275 -2.61 -5.70 -12.27
N ALA A 276 -3.37 -5.06 -13.15
CA ALA A 276 -2.99 -4.87 -14.57
C ALA A 276 -1.76 -3.97 -14.77
N ILE A 277 -1.42 -3.14 -13.79
CA ILE A 277 -0.24 -2.26 -13.81
C ILE A 277 0.77 -2.64 -12.72
N ASP A 278 0.72 -3.86 -12.21
CA ASP A 278 1.66 -4.42 -11.22
C ASP A 278 1.85 -3.57 -9.95
N GLN A 279 0.77 -2.97 -9.43
CA GLN A 279 0.82 -2.24 -8.16
C GLN A 279 0.22 -3.05 -6.99
N PRO A 280 1.02 -3.88 -6.30
CA PRO A 280 0.51 -4.82 -5.29
C PRO A 280 -0.04 -4.14 -4.04
N TYR A 281 0.55 -3.03 -3.58
CA TYR A 281 0.10 -2.39 -2.34
C TYR A 281 -1.28 -1.74 -2.49
N PRO A 282 -1.55 -0.89 -3.51
CA PRO A 282 -2.89 -0.39 -3.75
C PRO A 282 -3.92 -1.49 -4.03
N ALA A 283 -3.52 -2.58 -4.74
CA ALA A 283 -4.39 -3.74 -4.95
C ALA A 283 -4.79 -4.39 -3.60
N ALA A 284 -3.85 -4.56 -2.68
CA ALA A 284 -4.14 -5.11 -1.35
C ALA A 284 -5.06 -4.19 -0.53
N LEU A 285 -4.86 -2.86 -0.58
CA LEU A 285 -5.75 -1.90 0.04
C LEU A 285 -7.17 -1.97 -0.54
N ALA A 286 -7.30 -2.06 -1.86
CA ALA A 286 -8.59 -2.21 -2.53
C ALA A 286 -9.29 -3.53 -2.15
N LEU A 287 -8.55 -4.65 -2.04
CA LEU A 287 -9.05 -5.94 -1.58
C LEU A 287 -9.60 -5.85 -0.15
N VAL A 288 -8.90 -5.18 0.76
CA VAL A 288 -9.34 -4.99 2.14
C VAL A 288 -10.56 -4.07 2.20
N GLY A 289 -10.57 -2.99 1.42
CA GLY A 289 -11.74 -2.11 1.28
C GLY A 289 -12.98 -2.86 0.77
N ALA A 290 -12.82 -3.67 -0.28
CA ALA A 290 -13.88 -4.52 -0.82
C ALA A 290 -14.38 -5.56 0.20
N ALA A 291 -13.48 -6.12 1.01
CA ALA A 291 -13.86 -7.04 2.08
C ALA A 291 -14.70 -6.35 3.17
N ARG A 292 -14.37 -5.11 3.57
CA ARG A 292 -15.17 -4.32 4.50
C ARG A 292 -16.58 -4.04 3.96
N VAL A 293 -16.67 -3.65 2.68
CA VAL A 293 -17.98 -3.45 2.02
C VAL A 293 -18.78 -4.76 1.99
N ALA A 294 -18.16 -5.89 1.64
CA ALA A 294 -18.84 -7.18 1.63
C ALA A 294 -19.32 -7.60 3.04
N LEU A 295 -18.53 -7.35 4.09
CA LEU A 295 -18.92 -7.62 5.49
C LEU A 295 -20.13 -6.80 5.96
N SER A 296 -20.29 -5.57 5.46
CA SER A 296 -21.46 -4.74 5.78
C SER A 296 -22.79 -5.32 5.27
N GLY A 297 -22.72 -6.20 4.26
CA GLY A 297 -23.87 -6.96 3.73
C GLY A 297 -24.28 -8.18 4.58
N GLY A 298 -23.62 -8.42 5.73
CA GLY A 298 -23.96 -9.52 6.64
C GLY A 298 -23.49 -10.91 6.16
N ALA A 299 -24.26 -11.94 6.51
CA ALA A 299 -23.89 -13.34 6.26
C ALA A 299 -23.56 -13.69 4.77
N PRO A 300 -24.31 -13.22 3.76
CA PRO A 300 -24.00 -13.50 2.35
C PRO A 300 -22.64 -12.96 1.90
N GLY A 301 -22.19 -11.84 2.47
CA GLY A 301 -20.93 -11.19 2.10
C GLY A 301 -19.67 -11.82 2.70
N ARG A 302 -19.79 -12.65 3.74
CA ARG A 302 -18.66 -13.19 4.50
C ARG A 302 -17.70 -14.03 3.65
N ALA A 303 -18.22 -14.94 2.84
CA ALA A 303 -17.40 -15.80 1.99
C ALA A 303 -16.60 -14.95 0.97
N ALA A 304 -17.25 -13.95 0.38
CA ALA A 304 -16.65 -13.01 -0.53
C ALA A 304 -15.57 -12.14 0.15
N ALA A 305 -15.81 -11.68 1.38
CA ALA A 305 -14.84 -10.96 2.18
C ALA A 305 -13.61 -11.83 2.52
N ALA A 306 -13.85 -13.07 2.99
CA ALA A 306 -12.78 -14.00 3.31
C ALA A 306 -11.88 -14.31 2.09
N ALA A 307 -12.46 -14.45 0.90
CA ALA A 307 -11.71 -14.67 -0.32
C ALA A 307 -10.77 -13.49 -0.64
N ARG A 308 -11.26 -12.25 -0.51
CA ARG A 308 -10.48 -11.02 -0.74
C ARG A 308 -9.36 -10.86 0.28
N LEU A 309 -9.66 -11.07 1.57
CA LEU A 309 -8.66 -11.00 2.64
C LEU A 309 -7.53 -12.02 2.46
N ARG A 310 -7.87 -13.26 2.04
CA ARG A 310 -6.87 -14.29 1.72
C ARG A 310 -5.99 -13.92 0.52
N ARG A 311 -6.49 -13.14 -0.43
CA ARG A 311 -5.67 -12.59 -1.53
C ARG A 311 -4.77 -11.46 -1.06
N ALA A 312 -5.24 -10.59 -0.16
CA ALA A 312 -4.49 -9.46 0.35
C ALA A 312 -3.36 -9.87 1.31
N ALA A 313 -3.56 -10.90 2.14
CA ALA A 313 -2.61 -11.30 3.18
C ALA A 313 -1.19 -11.57 2.65
N PRO A 314 -0.96 -12.42 1.63
CA PRO A 314 0.39 -12.69 1.14
C PRO A 314 1.06 -11.45 0.51
N ILE A 315 0.29 -10.48 0.05
CA ILE A 315 0.82 -9.20 -0.45
C ILE A 315 1.33 -8.37 0.73
N ALA A 316 0.52 -8.20 1.77
CA ALA A 316 0.90 -7.46 2.97
C ALA A 316 2.14 -8.07 3.66
N ASP A 317 2.21 -9.41 3.76
CA ASP A 317 3.33 -10.13 4.35
C ASP A 317 4.62 -9.93 3.53
N ARG A 318 4.55 -10.06 2.21
CA ARG A 318 5.70 -9.88 1.31
C ARG A 318 6.26 -8.46 1.36
N LEU A 319 5.40 -7.46 1.47
CA LEU A 319 5.79 -6.05 1.56
C LEU A 319 6.28 -5.65 2.96
N GLY A 320 6.02 -6.47 3.97
CA GLY A 320 6.21 -6.12 5.36
C GLY A 320 5.26 -5.02 5.84
N ALA A 321 4.09 -4.88 5.20
CA ALA A 321 3.06 -3.88 5.50
C ALA A 321 2.28 -4.28 6.76
N ARG A 322 2.92 -4.14 7.93
CA ARG A 322 2.37 -4.59 9.22
C ARG A 322 0.99 -4.04 9.53
N PRO A 323 0.71 -2.72 9.40
CA PRO A 323 -0.61 -2.19 9.69
C PRO A 323 -1.71 -2.84 8.85
N LEU A 324 -1.42 -3.11 7.56
CA LEU A 324 -2.34 -3.79 6.67
C LEU A 324 -2.53 -5.26 7.04
N ALA A 325 -1.45 -5.96 7.41
CA ALA A 325 -1.51 -7.36 7.87
C ALA A 325 -2.31 -7.50 9.18
N GLU A 326 -2.14 -6.57 10.11
CA GLU A 326 -2.91 -6.50 11.36
C GLU A 326 -4.40 -6.26 11.09
N GLU A 327 -4.73 -5.35 10.18
CA GLU A 327 -6.10 -5.10 9.75
C GLU A 327 -6.74 -6.33 9.11
N ILE A 328 -6.03 -7.00 8.19
CA ILE A 328 -6.49 -8.26 7.58
C ILE A 328 -6.77 -9.30 8.67
N SER A 329 -5.86 -9.44 9.63
CA SER A 329 -5.99 -10.38 10.74
C SER A 329 -7.19 -10.08 11.64
N ALA A 330 -7.55 -8.82 11.82
CA ALA A 330 -8.72 -8.39 12.58
C ALA A 330 -10.05 -8.63 11.83
N LEU A 331 -10.04 -8.60 10.49
CA LEU A 331 -11.21 -8.80 9.65
C LEU A 331 -11.50 -10.28 9.35
N LEU A 332 -10.49 -11.14 9.30
CA LEU A 332 -10.63 -12.56 8.96
C LEU A 332 -11.63 -13.31 9.88
N PRO A 333 -11.63 -13.15 11.21
CA PRO A 333 -12.62 -13.79 12.08
C PRO A 333 -14.05 -13.34 11.79
N GLN A 334 -14.25 -12.07 11.43
CA GLN A 334 -15.56 -11.52 11.06
C GLN A 334 -16.07 -12.14 9.74
N ALA A 335 -15.16 -12.36 8.81
CA ALA A 335 -15.45 -13.01 7.53
C ALA A 335 -15.68 -14.51 7.67
N ALA A 336 -15.09 -15.19 8.64
CA ALA A 336 -15.35 -16.59 8.92
C ALA A 336 -16.77 -16.82 9.48
N GLY A 337 -17.36 -15.80 10.11
CA GLY A 337 -18.67 -15.91 10.76
C GLY A 337 -18.62 -16.72 12.07
N PRO A 338 -19.71 -16.80 12.81
CA PRO A 338 -19.84 -17.82 13.84
C PRO A 338 -19.74 -19.16 13.12
N SER A 339 -18.64 -19.88 13.31
CA SER A 339 -18.45 -21.18 12.69
C SER A 339 -19.58 -22.10 13.08
N ALA A 340 -20.45 -22.42 12.09
CA ALA A 340 -21.33 -23.58 12.17
C ALA A 340 -20.44 -24.83 12.03
N GLY A 341 -19.57 -25.07 12.99
CA GLY A 341 -18.61 -26.18 12.93
C GLY A 341 -17.45 -26.10 13.91
N SER A 342 -17.37 -25.07 14.73
CA SER A 342 -16.52 -25.09 15.93
C SER A 342 -17.46 -25.01 17.14
N ALA A 343 -18.04 -26.14 17.48
CA ALA A 343 -18.48 -26.39 18.84
C ALA A 343 -17.20 -26.38 19.71
N THR A 344 -16.62 -25.19 19.92
CA THR A 344 -15.72 -24.97 21.06
C THR A 344 -16.56 -25.23 22.28
N GLY A 345 -16.46 -26.43 22.83
CA GLY A 345 -17.17 -26.78 24.04
C GLY A 345 -16.87 -25.75 25.13
N PRO A 346 -17.78 -25.57 26.10
CA PRO A 346 -17.67 -24.56 27.15
C PRO A 346 -16.34 -24.64 27.93
N HIS A 347 -15.59 -25.73 27.83
CA HIS A 347 -14.25 -25.90 28.40
C HIS A 347 -13.13 -25.20 27.61
N GLN A 348 -13.23 -25.11 26.26
CA GLN A 348 -12.18 -24.48 25.43
C GLN A 348 -12.13 -22.96 25.57
N GLN A 349 -13.29 -22.31 25.75
CA GLN A 349 -13.37 -20.86 26.01
C GLN A 349 -12.80 -20.46 27.40
N ARG A 350 -12.87 -21.35 28.40
CA ARG A 350 -12.33 -21.10 29.75
C ARG A 350 -10.79 -21.13 29.81
N LEU A 351 -10.12 -21.74 28.83
CA LEU A 351 -8.67 -21.90 28.81
C LEU A 351 -7.95 -20.77 28.07
N GLY A 352 -8.66 -19.84 27.42
CA GLY A 352 -8.08 -18.70 26.70
C GLY A 352 -7.23 -19.10 25.49
N LEU A 353 -7.39 -20.33 24.95
CA LEU A 353 -6.70 -20.77 23.75
C LEU A 353 -7.33 -20.19 22.48
N THR A 354 -6.50 -19.69 21.60
CA THR A 354 -6.93 -19.25 20.26
C THR A 354 -7.19 -20.46 19.35
N GLY A 355 -7.96 -20.28 18.26
CA GLY A 355 -8.19 -21.34 17.28
C GLY A 355 -6.90 -21.95 16.74
N ARG A 356 -5.88 -21.11 16.50
CA ARG A 356 -4.56 -21.55 16.02
C ARG A 356 -3.79 -22.35 17.07
N GLU A 357 -3.88 -21.95 18.33
CA GLU A 357 -3.28 -22.71 19.44
C GLU A 357 -3.99 -24.04 19.66
N LEU A 358 -5.28 -24.14 19.40
CA LEU A 358 -6.03 -25.41 19.43
C LEU A 358 -5.59 -26.35 18.29
N GLU A 359 -5.37 -25.85 17.08
CA GLU A 359 -4.81 -26.64 15.97
C GLU A 359 -3.42 -27.17 16.32
N VAL A 360 -2.55 -26.31 16.85
CA VAL A 360 -1.21 -26.72 17.31
C VAL A 360 -1.31 -27.74 18.45
N LEU A 361 -2.19 -27.52 19.42
CA LEU A 361 -2.38 -28.43 20.55
C LEU A 361 -2.89 -29.81 20.11
N ARG A 362 -3.77 -29.88 19.09
CA ARG A 362 -4.21 -31.15 18.47
C ARG A 362 -3.03 -31.93 17.90
N LEU A 363 -2.09 -31.26 17.19
CA LEU A 363 -0.90 -31.90 16.65
C LEU A 363 0.10 -32.28 17.75
N VAL A 364 0.16 -31.51 18.85
CA VAL A 364 0.93 -31.85 20.06
C VAL A 364 0.38 -33.11 20.72
N THR A 365 -0.94 -33.26 20.84
CA THR A 365 -1.57 -34.48 21.39
C THR A 365 -1.39 -35.68 20.47
N ALA A 366 -1.27 -35.48 19.16
CA ALA A 366 -0.88 -36.52 18.20
C ALA A 366 0.63 -36.86 18.21
N GLY A 367 1.43 -36.25 19.09
CA GLY A 367 2.85 -36.54 19.26
C GLY A 367 3.80 -35.88 18.24
N GLN A 368 3.31 -35.00 17.38
CA GLN A 368 4.11 -34.39 16.29
C GLN A 368 5.15 -33.40 16.82
N SER A 369 6.36 -33.44 16.29
CA SER A 369 7.43 -32.48 16.59
C SER A 369 7.10 -31.07 16.06
N ASN A 370 7.78 -30.02 16.55
CA ASN A 370 7.58 -28.65 16.06
C ASN A 370 7.86 -28.50 14.56
N ARG A 371 8.72 -29.37 13.99
CA ARG A 371 9.02 -29.40 12.56
C ARG A 371 7.86 -30.00 11.74
N GLU A 372 7.25 -31.05 12.23
CA GLU A 372 6.06 -31.68 11.62
C GLU A 372 4.83 -30.75 11.74
N ILE A 373 4.64 -30.12 12.91
CA ILE A 373 3.61 -29.10 13.12
C ILE A 373 3.79 -27.93 12.15
N ALA A 374 5.03 -27.46 11.96
CA ALA A 374 5.35 -26.38 11.04
C ALA A 374 4.99 -26.75 9.60
N THR A 375 5.31 -27.98 9.17
CA THR A 375 4.95 -28.51 7.85
C THR A 375 3.44 -28.65 7.67
N ALA A 376 2.75 -29.25 8.65
CA ALA A 376 1.32 -29.49 8.61
C ALA A 376 0.49 -28.17 8.56
N LEU A 377 0.99 -27.13 9.21
CA LEU A 377 0.29 -25.85 9.35
C LEU A 377 0.85 -24.75 8.45
N PHE A 378 1.82 -25.03 7.58
CA PHE A 378 2.48 -24.11 6.66
C PHE A 378 3.07 -22.88 7.37
N ILE A 379 3.78 -23.10 8.50
CA ILE A 379 4.46 -22.06 9.28
C ILE A 379 5.94 -22.41 9.49
N SER A 380 6.74 -21.47 10.03
CA SER A 380 8.13 -21.77 10.39
C SER A 380 8.22 -22.64 11.66
N PRO A 381 9.27 -23.48 11.82
CA PRO A 381 9.49 -24.23 13.06
C PRO A 381 9.63 -23.31 14.30
N LYS A 382 10.15 -22.10 14.11
CA LYS A 382 10.24 -21.05 15.16
C LYS A 382 8.86 -20.57 15.59
N THR A 383 7.96 -20.35 14.62
CA THR A 383 6.57 -19.97 14.88
C THR A 383 5.81 -21.08 15.61
N ALA A 384 6.00 -22.34 15.21
CA ALA A 384 5.43 -23.49 15.90
C ALA A 384 5.90 -23.57 17.37
N SER A 385 7.19 -23.31 17.63
CA SER A 385 7.76 -23.24 18.98
C SER A 385 7.11 -22.15 19.85
N VAL A 386 6.84 -20.97 19.27
CA VAL A 386 6.17 -19.87 19.98
C VAL A 386 4.74 -20.27 20.36
N HIS A 387 3.99 -20.87 19.44
CA HIS A 387 2.65 -21.36 19.73
C HIS A 387 2.64 -22.42 20.83
N VAL A 388 3.57 -23.38 20.79
CA VAL A 388 3.70 -24.41 21.84
C VAL A 388 3.99 -23.76 23.21
N SER A 389 4.92 -22.78 23.28
CA SER A 389 5.23 -22.08 24.53
C SER A 389 4.03 -21.32 25.07
N ASN A 390 3.26 -20.64 24.24
CA ASN A 390 2.04 -19.94 24.63
C ASN A 390 0.97 -20.91 25.16
N ILE A 391 0.81 -22.07 24.51
CA ILE A 391 -0.11 -23.14 24.93
C ILE A 391 0.27 -23.66 26.30
N LEU A 392 1.56 -23.92 26.55
CA LEU A 392 2.07 -24.38 27.85
C LEU A 392 1.72 -23.37 28.94
N GLY A 393 1.96 -22.08 28.70
CA GLY A 393 1.61 -21.01 29.63
C GLY A 393 0.11 -20.93 29.93
N LYS A 394 -0.74 -21.02 28.91
CA LYS A 394 -2.20 -20.94 29.05
C LYS A 394 -2.81 -22.18 29.72
N LEU A 395 -2.25 -23.35 29.49
CA LEU A 395 -2.66 -24.59 30.14
C LEU A 395 -2.01 -24.77 31.52
N GLY A 396 -1.07 -23.92 31.92
CA GLY A 396 -0.29 -24.08 33.15
C GLY A 396 0.55 -25.37 33.16
N ALA A 397 0.97 -25.88 32.00
CA ALA A 397 1.73 -27.09 31.82
C ALA A 397 3.23 -26.78 31.75
N ALA A 398 4.07 -27.54 32.47
CA ALA A 398 5.51 -27.36 32.44
C ALA A 398 6.16 -28.04 31.21
N THR A 399 5.50 -29.04 30.63
CA THR A 399 6.04 -29.83 29.52
C THR A 399 4.96 -30.05 28.44
N ARG A 400 5.40 -30.32 27.18
CA ARG A 400 4.46 -30.65 26.10
C ARG A 400 3.66 -31.92 26.37
N THR A 401 4.25 -32.91 27.07
CA THR A 401 3.60 -34.16 27.47
C THR A 401 2.48 -33.84 28.48
N GLU A 402 2.75 -32.95 29.42
CA GLU A 402 1.75 -32.50 30.39
C GLU A 402 0.61 -31.72 29.70
N ALA A 403 0.92 -30.87 28.71
CA ALA A 403 -0.10 -30.18 27.92
C ALA A 403 -0.99 -31.15 27.15
N ALA A 404 -0.41 -32.19 26.55
CA ALA A 404 -1.15 -33.27 25.89
C ALA A 404 -2.04 -34.05 26.89
N ALA A 405 -1.52 -34.41 28.06
CA ALA A 405 -2.30 -35.07 29.11
C ALA A 405 -3.47 -34.21 29.61
N ARG A 406 -3.24 -32.91 29.83
CA ARG A 406 -4.31 -31.95 30.23
C ARG A 406 -5.38 -31.78 29.14
N ALA A 407 -4.96 -31.74 27.86
CA ALA A 407 -5.90 -31.67 26.75
C ALA A 407 -6.80 -32.93 26.67
N HIS A 408 -6.25 -34.11 26.93
CA HIS A 408 -7.03 -35.36 27.02
C HIS A 408 -7.92 -35.40 28.27
N ALA A 409 -7.44 -35.01 29.45
CA ALA A 409 -8.24 -34.95 30.68
C ALA A 409 -9.40 -33.96 30.60
N LEU A 410 -9.26 -32.90 29.83
CA LEU A 410 -10.29 -31.91 29.59
C LEU A 410 -11.20 -32.24 28.39
N HIS A 411 -11.04 -33.40 27.77
CA HIS A 411 -11.77 -33.82 26.56
C HIS A 411 -11.84 -32.75 25.49
N LEU A 412 -10.69 -32.08 25.21
CA LEU A 412 -10.65 -30.98 24.22
C LEU A 412 -10.76 -31.49 22.78
N PHE A 413 -10.48 -32.76 22.52
CA PHE A 413 -10.55 -33.39 21.22
C PHE A 413 -11.26 -34.75 21.32
N ASP A 414 -12.24 -35.02 20.45
CA ASP A 414 -12.92 -36.30 20.38
C ASP A 414 -11.98 -37.37 19.76
N PRO A 415 -11.97 -38.60 20.24
CA PRO A 415 -11.16 -39.66 19.66
C PRO A 415 -11.48 -40.02 18.20
N ALA A 416 -12.66 -39.61 17.68
CA ALA A 416 -13.03 -39.80 16.28
C ALA A 416 -12.32 -38.84 15.31
N ASP A 417 -11.67 -37.80 15.79
CA ASP A 417 -10.99 -36.77 14.97
C ASP A 417 -9.50 -37.08 14.69
N ALA A 418 -8.97 -38.15 15.21
CA ALA A 418 -7.55 -38.56 15.06
C ALA A 418 -7.23 -39.31 13.76
N THR A 419 -8.25 -39.57 12.89
CA THR A 419 -8.10 -40.43 11.72
C THR A 419 -8.59 -39.79 10.40
N ARG A 420 -8.57 -38.46 10.31
CA ARG A 420 -8.82 -37.79 9.04
C ARG A 420 -7.68 -36.86 8.63
#